data_5b9a2d4a4dfa0e32304fa72ed3ecd85a
#
_entry.id   5b9a2d4a4dfa0e32304fa72ed3ecd85a
#
_cell.length_a   1.000
_cell.length_b   1.000
_cell.length_c   1.000
_cell.angle_alpha   90.00
_cell.angle_beta   90.00
_cell.angle_gamma   90.00
#
_symmetry.space_group_name_H-M   'P 1'
#
loop_
_entity.id
_entity.type
_entity.pdbx_description
1 polymer ?
#
loop_
_entity_poly.entity_id
_entity_poly.type
_entity_poly.pdbx_seq_one_letter_code
_entity_poly.pdbx_strand_id
1 'polypeptide(L)'
;MIWAIVPAAGRGSRYGGEVPKQYLDIAGVPLIAYSLHAVLAHPSVGGAMVVLAEDDASWPGWTEIDGKPVRTCIGGSERADSVLAGLAALPDDVRPDDFVLVHDAARPHLRASDLERLLDLGRGDPVGAILAAPVRDTLKRSGGDGGIDGTEPRERLWRALTGLADRFEDGFQRFLVRTQVGGEAALVAHRRAQTAALQH
;
A
#
# COMPACT_ATOMS: atom_id res chain seq x y z
N MET A 1 -18.34 -0.30 0.55
CA MET A 1 -17.57 0.97 0.60
C MET A 1 -16.09 0.62 0.60
N ILE A 2 -15.19 1.47 0.07
CA ILE A 2 -13.73 1.21 0.12
C ILE A 2 -13.10 2.16 1.12
N TRP A 3 -12.26 1.65 2.03
CA TRP A 3 -11.41 2.47 2.86
C TRP A 3 -9.95 2.34 2.41
N ALA A 4 -9.21 3.44 2.45
CA ALA A 4 -7.78 3.42 2.21
C ALA A 4 -7.02 3.25 3.52
N ILE A 5 -6.09 2.29 3.59
CA ILE A 5 -5.10 2.20 4.67
C ILE A 5 -3.80 2.79 4.15
N VAL A 6 -3.28 3.76 4.86
CA VAL A 6 -2.06 4.49 4.49
C VAL A 6 -1.01 4.30 5.59
N PRO A 7 -0.14 3.27 5.48
CA PRO A 7 0.94 3.05 6.44
C PRO A 7 1.93 4.21 6.41
N ALA A 8 2.03 4.94 7.51
CA ALA A 8 2.91 6.11 7.71
C ALA A 8 3.83 5.97 8.93
N ALA A 9 3.80 4.84 9.65
CA ALA A 9 4.62 4.58 10.84
C ALA A 9 6.13 4.43 10.55
N GLY A 10 6.53 4.34 9.27
CA GLY A 10 7.92 4.15 8.89
C GLY A 10 8.77 5.41 9.11
N ARG A 11 9.82 5.32 9.90
CA ARG A 11 10.78 6.42 10.18
C ARG A 11 11.71 6.73 9.00
N GLY A 12 11.65 5.99 7.90
CA GLY A 12 12.49 6.23 6.71
C GLY A 12 14.00 6.11 6.98
N SER A 13 14.43 5.18 7.84
CA SER A 13 15.83 4.99 8.26
C SER A 13 16.84 4.94 7.12
N ARG A 14 16.41 4.53 5.93
CA ARG A 14 17.24 4.52 4.71
C ARG A 14 17.43 5.90 4.09
N TYR A 15 16.62 6.89 4.47
CA TYR A 15 16.70 8.26 3.92
C TYR A 15 17.66 9.14 4.73
N GLY A 16 17.90 8.81 6.02
CA GLY A 16 18.87 9.50 6.89
C GLY A 16 18.50 10.94 7.28
N GLY A 17 17.31 11.41 6.96
CA GLY A 17 16.84 12.76 7.32
C GLY A 17 16.19 12.79 8.71
N GLU A 18 16.18 13.99 9.33
CA GLU A 18 15.51 14.23 10.63
C GLU A 18 13.98 14.16 10.51
N VAL A 19 13.43 14.48 9.34
CA VAL A 19 11.99 14.44 9.04
C VAL A 19 11.67 13.16 8.28
N PRO A 20 10.66 12.36 8.71
CA PRO A 20 10.23 11.20 7.96
C PRO A 20 9.80 11.58 6.53
N LYS A 21 10.17 10.76 5.55
CA LYS A 21 10.01 11.06 4.11
C LYS A 21 8.58 11.45 3.70
N GLN A 22 7.56 10.90 4.39
CA GLN A 22 6.14 11.20 4.13
C GLN A 22 5.75 12.62 4.52
N TYR A 23 6.55 13.29 5.36
CA TYR A 23 6.33 14.67 5.79
C TYR A 23 7.26 15.68 5.11
N LEU A 24 8.07 15.24 4.14
CA LEU A 24 8.87 16.17 3.34
C LEU A 24 7.96 17.19 2.67
N ASP A 25 8.32 18.47 2.81
CA ASP A 25 7.59 19.57 2.19
C ASP A 25 7.80 19.58 0.67
N ILE A 26 6.70 19.66 -0.06
CA ILE A 26 6.68 19.86 -1.50
C ILE A 26 5.76 21.05 -1.77
N ALA A 27 6.35 22.19 -2.08
CA ALA A 27 5.66 23.44 -2.35
C ALA A 27 4.70 23.88 -1.22
N GLY A 28 5.14 23.74 0.04
CA GLY A 28 4.36 24.13 1.22
C GLY A 28 3.39 23.08 1.72
N VAL A 29 3.38 21.88 1.14
CA VAL A 29 2.46 20.78 1.51
C VAL A 29 3.25 19.51 1.77
N PRO A 30 3.02 18.79 2.89
CA PRO A 30 3.70 17.54 3.16
C PRO A 30 3.32 16.45 2.15
N LEU A 31 4.30 15.63 1.74
CA LEU A 31 4.17 14.60 0.72
C LEU A 31 2.97 13.67 0.94
N ILE A 32 2.66 13.33 2.20
CA ILE A 32 1.54 12.46 2.56
C ILE A 32 0.19 13.06 2.14
N ALA A 33 0.04 14.40 2.12
CA ALA A 33 -1.19 15.03 1.65
C ALA A 33 -1.49 14.68 0.20
N TYR A 34 -0.49 14.75 -0.67
CA TYR A 34 -0.65 14.36 -2.08
C TYR A 34 -1.06 12.89 -2.23
N SER A 35 -0.49 12.00 -1.40
CA SER A 35 -0.86 10.58 -1.40
C SER A 35 -2.30 10.37 -0.93
N LEU A 36 -2.74 11.10 0.10
CA LEU A 36 -4.12 11.05 0.60
C LEU A 36 -5.11 11.61 -0.43
N HIS A 37 -4.82 12.78 -1.01
CA HIS A 37 -5.64 13.34 -2.09
C HIS A 37 -5.77 12.36 -3.27
N ALA A 38 -4.68 11.72 -3.68
CA ALA A 38 -4.70 10.80 -4.81
C ALA A 38 -5.65 9.61 -4.61
N VAL A 39 -5.78 9.09 -3.38
CA VAL A 39 -6.71 7.98 -3.09
C VAL A 39 -8.11 8.46 -2.75
N LEU A 40 -8.24 9.58 -2.02
CA LEU A 40 -9.52 10.12 -1.58
C LEU A 40 -10.30 10.81 -2.71
N ALA A 41 -9.64 11.26 -3.77
CA ALA A 41 -10.31 11.83 -4.94
C ALA A 41 -11.26 10.84 -5.63
N HIS A 42 -11.07 9.51 -5.47
CA HIS A 42 -11.92 8.52 -6.12
C HIS A 42 -13.27 8.39 -5.42
N PRO A 43 -14.43 8.46 -6.15
CA PRO A 43 -15.78 8.46 -5.54
C PRO A 43 -16.07 7.21 -4.69
N SER A 44 -15.55 6.05 -5.07
CA SER A 44 -15.78 4.79 -4.33
C SER A 44 -14.98 4.69 -3.03
N VAL A 45 -13.99 5.55 -2.80
CA VAL A 45 -13.21 5.58 -1.55
C VAL A 45 -13.95 6.48 -0.55
N GLY A 46 -14.40 5.90 0.56
CA GLY A 46 -15.22 6.58 1.57
C GLY A 46 -14.42 7.23 2.69
N GLY A 47 -13.15 6.91 2.84
CA GLY A 47 -12.29 7.48 3.87
C GLY A 47 -10.89 6.86 3.89
N ALA A 48 -10.03 7.36 4.76
CA ALA A 48 -8.68 6.84 4.95
C ALA A 48 -8.36 6.58 6.43
N MET A 49 -7.66 5.48 6.69
CA MET A 49 -7.01 5.16 7.95
C MET A 49 -5.51 5.36 7.79
N VAL A 50 -4.98 6.39 8.41
CA VAL A 50 -3.53 6.67 8.42
C VAL A 50 -2.92 6.00 9.63
N VAL A 51 -1.93 5.15 9.40
CA VAL A 51 -1.29 4.38 10.46
C VAL A 51 0.02 5.05 10.83
N LEU A 52 0.08 5.63 12.03
CA LEU A 52 1.17 6.47 12.53
C LEU A 52 2.12 5.69 13.43
N ALA A 53 3.34 6.19 13.60
CA ALA A 53 4.20 5.75 14.70
C ALA A 53 3.63 6.25 16.05
N GLU A 54 3.92 5.55 17.13
CA GLU A 54 3.45 5.92 18.47
C GLU A 54 3.90 7.32 18.90
N ASP A 55 5.10 7.72 18.49
CA ASP A 55 5.73 9.00 18.77
C ASP A 55 5.71 9.98 17.57
N ASP A 56 4.75 9.83 16.65
CA ASP A 56 4.66 10.69 15.46
C ASP A 56 4.17 12.10 15.82
N ALA A 57 5.11 13.02 15.99
CA ALA A 57 4.84 14.42 16.24
C ALA A 57 4.67 15.26 14.95
N SER A 58 4.85 14.65 13.78
CA SER A 58 4.81 15.35 12.49
C SER A 58 3.44 15.31 11.82
N TRP A 59 2.53 14.47 12.32
CA TRP A 59 1.17 14.37 11.77
C TRP A 59 0.40 15.70 11.96
N PRO A 60 -0.15 16.31 10.90
CA PRO A 60 -0.84 17.61 11.00
C PRO A 60 -2.19 17.59 11.69
N GLY A 61 -2.66 16.44 12.17
CA GLY A 61 -3.92 16.30 12.87
C GLY A 61 -5.17 16.38 11.98
N TRP A 62 -5.04 16.11 10.68
CA TRP A 62 -6.19 16.13 9.77
C TRP A 62 -7.20 15.05 10.13
N THR A 63 -8.46 15.45 10.20
CA THR A 63 -9.62 14.55 10.41
C THR A 63 -10.49 14.40 9.16
N GLU A 64 -10.24 15.25 8.14
CA GLU A 64 -10.96 15.26 6.88
C GLU A 64 -10.06 15.76 5.75
N ILE A 65 -10.16 15.17 4.56
CA ILE A 65 -9.53 15.62 3.32
C ILE A 65 -10.55 15.37 2.19
N ASP A 66 -10.76 16.37 1.33
CA ASP A 66 -11.69 16.33 0.20
C ASP A 66 -13.13 15.95 0.60
N GLY A 67 -13.58 16.40 1.79
CA GLY A 67 -14.92 16.08 2.32
C GLY A 67 -15.05 14.62 2.81
N LYS A 68 -13.94 13.89 2.98
CA LYS A 68 -13.94 12.50 3.41
C LYS A 68 -13.15 12.32 4.71
N PRO A 69 -13.65 11.45 5.62
CA PRO A 69 -13.02 11.24 6.91
C PRO A 69 -11.62 10.66 6.79
N VAL A 70 -10.71 11.21 7.59
CA VAL A 70 -9.37 10.68 7.82
C VAL A 70 -9.26 10.32 9.30
N ARG A 71 -8.99 9.05 9.57
CA ARG A 71 -8.78 8.53 10.93
C ARG A 71 -7.34 8.09 11.09
N THR A 72 -6.89 7.99 12.33
CA THR A 72 -5.54 7.55 12.66
C THR A 72 -5.56 6.38 13.64
N CYS A 73 -4.56 5.52 13.56
CA CYS A 73 -4.24 4.52 14.59
C CYS A 73 -2.73 4.36 14.70
N ILE A 74 -2.27 3.69 15.75
CA ILE A 74 -0.85 3.40 15.94
C ILE A 74 -0.49 2.12 15.20
N GLY A 75 0.63 2.14 14.46
CA GLY A 75 1.17 1.00 13.73
C GLY A 75 2.11 0.13 14.55
N GLY A 76 2.58 -0.93 13.93
CA GLY A 76 3.59 -1.83 14.51
C GLY A 76 5.00 -1.55 13.99
N SER A 77 5.92 -2.45 14.33
CA SER A 77 7.35 -2.35 14.00
C SER A 77 7.63 -2.51 12.51
N GLU A 78 6.82 -3.30 11.83
CA GLU A 78 6.94 -3.55 10.40
C GLU A 78 5.74 -3.01 9.60
N ARG A 79 5.92 -2.92 8.28
CA ARG A 79 4.84 -2.47 7.39
C ARG A 79 3.61 -3.38 7.46
N ALA A 80 3.81 -4.68 7.58
CA ALA A 80 2.72 -5.66 7.69
C ALA A 80 1.92 -5.45 8.98
N ASP A 81 2.60 -5.24 10.12
CA ASP A 81 1.97 -4.97 11.42
C ASP A 81 1.16 -3.67 11.37
N SER A 82 1.70 -2.64 10.72
CA SER A 82 1.00 -1.36 10.54
C SER A 82 -0.26 -1.51 9.69
N VAL A 83 -0.21 -2.30 8.62
CA VAL A 83 -1.41 -2.57 7.81
C VAL A 83 -2.44 -3.36 8.61
N LEU A 84 -2.02 -4.37 9.40
CA LEU A 84 -2.90 -5.14 10.27
C LEU A 84 -3.56 -4.25 11.34
N ALA A 85 -2.80 -3.36 11.96
CA ALA A 85 -3.34 -2.39 12.92
C ALA A 85 -4.37 -1.46 12.26
N GLY A 86 -4.09 -0.97 11.06
CA GLY A 86 -5.03 -0.17 10.26
C GLY A 86 -6.32 -0.92 9.93
N LEU A 87 -6.24 -2.21 9.57
CA LEU A 87 -7.41 -3.07 9.33
C LEU A 87 -8.26 -3.24 10.58
N ALA A 88 -7.61 -3.48 11.74
CA ALA A 88 -8.30 -3.64 13.02
C ALA A 88 -8.98 -2.35 13.52
N ALA A 89 -8.45 -1.18 13.12
CA ALA A 89 -8.96 0.12 13.53
C ALA A 89 -9.98 0.73 12.54
N LEU A 90 -10.34 0.01 11.48
CA LEU A 90 -11.37 0.48 10.54
C LEU A 90 -12.70 0.70 11.26
N PRO A 91 -13.54 1.66 10.83
CA PRO A 91 -14.86 1.89 11.39
C PRO A 91 -15.74 0.63 11.35
N ASP A 92 -16.67 0.53 12.33
CA ASP A 92 -17.57 -0.63 12.46
C ASP A 92 -18.55 -0.80 11.28
N ASP A 93 -18.80 0.26 10.52
CA ASP A 93 -19.62 0.26 9.31
C ASP A 93 -18.89 -0.31 8.08
N VAL A 94 -17.56 -0.54 8.18
CA VAL A 94 -16.79 -1.24 7.15
C VAL A 94 -16.91 -2.75 7.38
N ARG A 95 -17.64 -3.40 6.49
CA ARG A 95 -17.95 -4.84 6.60
C ARG A 95 -16.75 -5.72 6.21
N PRO A 96 -16.70 -6.97 6.68
CA PRO A 96 -15.65 -7.93 6.33
C PRO A 96 -15.50 -8.19 4.82
N ASP A 97 -16.59 -8.05 4.06
CA ASP A 97 -16.63 -8.22 2.60
C ASP A 97 -16.38 -6.92 1.80
N ASP A 98 -16.15 -5.81 2.48
CA ASP A 98 -15.75 -4.57 1.84
C ASP A 98 -14.26 -4.60 1.44
N PHE A 99 -13.95 -3.99 0.31
CA PHE A 99 -12.56 -3.88 -0.15
C PHE A 99 -11.79 -2.81 0.61
N VAL A 100 -10.51 -3.08 0.82
CA VAL A 100 -9.55 -2.16 1.42
C VAL A 100 -8.45 -1.85 0.42
N LEU A 101 -8.17 -0.56 0.23
CA LEU A 101 -7.07 -0.07 -0.60
C LEU A 101 -5.85 0.19 0.30
N VAL A 102 -4.72 -0.49 0.07
CA VAL A 102 -3.47 -0.22 0.80
C VAL A 102 -2.56 0.62 -0.07
N HIS A 103 -2.25 1.83 0.38
CA HIS A 103 -1.45 2.80 -0.38
C HIS A 103 -0.30 3.36 0.46
N ASP A 104 0.90 3.43 -0.10
CA ASP A 104 2.08 3.94 0.62
C ASP A 104 2.01 5.47 0.80
N ALA A 105 2.22 5.96 2.03
CA ALA A 105 2.17 7.38 2.42
C ALA A 105 3.10 8.30 1.60
N ALA A 106 4.18 7.79 1.04
CA ALA A 106 5.16 8.53 0.26
C ALA A 106 5.11 8.21 -1.24
N ARG A 107 3.92 7.90 -1.79
CA ARG A 107 3.72 7.64 -3.22
C ARG A 107 2.61 8.52 -3.82
N PRO A 108 2.88 9.82 -4.06
CA PRO A 108 1.85 10.78 -4.48
C PRO A 108 1.38 10.60 -5.94
N HIS A 109 2.10 9.81 -6.76
CA HIS A 109 1.87 9.72 -8.22
C HIS A 109 0.88 8.59 -8.61
N LEU A 110 -0.13 8.32 -7.80
CA LEU A 110 -1.23 7.44 -8.20
C LEU A 110 -2.17 8.22 -9.12
N ARG A 111 -2.28 7.80 -10.39
CA ARG A 111 -3.20 8.41 -11.34
C ARG A 111 -4.63 7.94 -11.09
N ALA A 112 -5.60 8.83 -11.27
CA ALA A 112 -7.01 8.48 -11.13
C ALA A 112 -7.42 7.31 -12.05
N SER A 113 -6.93 7.28 -13.30
CA SER A 113 -7.19 6.20 -14.25
C SER A 113 -6.61 4.85 -13.82
N ASP A 114 -5.46 4.85 -13.13
CA ASP A 114 -4.84 3.63 -12.62
C ASP A 114 -5.61 3.11 -11.40
N LEU A 115 -6.09 4.01 -10.54
CA LEU A 115 -6.94 3.66 -9.41
C LEU A 115 -8.29 3.10 -9.88
N GLU A 116 -8.98 3.78 -10.82
CA GLU A 116 -10.22 3.29 -11.43
C GLU A 116 -10.04 1.87 -11.96
N ARG A 117 -8.99 1.65 -12.75
CA ARG A 117 -8.69 0.33 -13.33
C ARG A 117 -8.39 -0.73 -12.27
N LEU A 118 -7.68 -0.36 -11.18
CA LEU A 118 -7.41 -1.25 -10.06
C LEU A 118 -8.71 -1.70 -9.41
N LEU A 119 -9.62 -0.77 -9.17
CA LEU A 119 -10.91 -1.04 -8.51
C LEU A 119 -11.82 -1.88 -9.40
N ASP A 120 -11.92 -1.55 -10.69
CA ASP A 120 -12.77 -2.29 -11.64
C ASP A 120 -12.36 -3.75 -11.79
N LEU A 121 -11.06 -3.98 -11.96
CA LEU A 121 -10.54 -5.34 -12.16
C LEU A 121 -10.39 -6.10 -10.82
N GLY A 122 -10.03 -5.40 -9.75
CA GLY A 122 -9.78 -6.00 -8.45
C GLY A 122 -11.04 -6.47 -7.74
N ARG A 123 -12.17 -5.77 -7.91
CA ARG A 123 -13.46 -6.17 -7.31
C ARG A 123 -14.00 -7.52 -7.83
N GLY A 124 -13.63 -7.92 -9.02
CA GLY A 124 -14.01 -9.20 -9.60
C GLY A 124 -13.07 -10.36 -9.26
N ASP A 125 -11.97 -10.09 -8.57
CA ASP A 125 -10.97 -11.11 -8.22
C ASP A 125 -11.18 -11.59 -6.78
N PRO A 126 -11.21 -12.92 -6.52
CA PRO A 126 -11.49 -13.49 -5.20
C PRO A 126 -10.39 -13.24 -4.16
N VAL A 127 -9.28 -12.61 -4.54
CA VAL A 127 -8.14 -12.34 -3.63
C VAL A 127 -7.76 -10.85 -3.64
N GLY A 128 -8.22 -10.08 -4.64
CA GLY A 128 -7.87 -8.68 -4.84
C GLY A 128 -6.83 -8.47 -5.94
N ALA A 129 -6.23 -7.28 -5.98
CA ALA A 129 -5.39 -6.85 -7.07
C ALA A 129 -4.29 -5.89 -6.63
N ILE A 130 -3.22 -5.80 -7.41
CA ILE A 130 -2.12 -4.86 -7.19
C ILE A 130 -1.84 -4.11 -8.49
N LEU A 131 -1.70 -2.79 -8.42
CA LEU A 131 -1.03 -2.04 -9.48
C LEU A 131 0.45 -2.37 -9.47
N ALA A 132 0.98 -2.78 -10.61
CA ALA A 132 2.38 -3.08 -10.74
C ALA A 132 2.90 -2.64 -12.11
N ALA A 133 4.18 -2.29 -12.18
CA ALA A 133 4.88 -1.99 -13.42
C ALA A 133 6.01 -3.02 -13.64
N PRO A 134 6.28 -3.42 -14.89
CA PRO A 134 7.42 -4.29 -15.19
C PRO A 134 8.73 -3.60 -14.79
N VAL A 135 9.65 -4.38 -14.25
CA VAL A 135 10.99 -3.88 -13.93
C VAL A 135 11.75 -3.63 -15.23
N ARG A 136 12.13 -2.37 -15.47
CA ARG A 136 12.90 -1.96 -16.65
C ARG A 136 14.40 -1.86 -16.36
N ASP A 137 14.77 -1.65 -15.10
CA ASP A 137 16.16 -1.53 -14.67
C ASP A 137 16.88 -2.88 -14.67
N THR A 138 18.20 -2.86 -14.83
CA THR A 138 19.04 -4.04 -14.65
C THR A 138 19.19 -4.31 -13.15
N LEU A 139 18.66 -5.44 -12.70
CA LEU A 139 18.80 -5.87 -11.32
C LEU A 139 20.06 -6.73 -11.14
N LYS A 140 20.83 -6.41 -10.11
CA LYS A 140 22.00 -7.20 -9.70
C LYS A 140 21.68 -7.92 -8.41
N ARG A 141 22.07 -9.20 -8.34
CA ARG A 141 22.05 -9.98 -7.10
C ARG A 141 23.34 -9.71 -6.36
N SER A 142 23.26 -9.30 -5.08
CA SER A 142 24.44 -9.14 -4.24
C SER A 142 24.73 -10.45 -3.51
N GLY A 143 26.01 -10.78 -3.39
CA GLY A 143 26.52 -11.83 -2.52
C GLY A 143 26.55 -11.41 -1.06
N GLY A 144 26.86 -12.37 -0.18
CA GLY A 144 26.97 -12.12 1.26
C GLY A 144 28.14 -11.21 1.66
N ASP A 145 29.11 -11.00 0.79
CA ASP A 145 30.28 -10.13 0.93
C ASP A 145 30.09 -8.73 0.36
N GLY A 146 28.89 -8.42 -0.18
CA GLY A 146 28.58 -7.15 -0.86
C GLY A 146 29.02 -7.11 -2.33
N GLY A 147 29.65 -8.18 -2.83
CA GLY A 147 29.94 -8.35 -4.26
C GLY A 147 28.70 -8.59 -5.09
N ILE A 148 28.85 -8.54 -6.43
CA ILE A 148 27.77 -8.86 -7.38
C ILE A 148 27.92 -10.30 -7.84
N ASP A 149 26.97 -11.17 -7.46
CA ASP A 149 26.94 -12.57 -7.87
C ASP A 149 26.37 -12.78 -9.27
N GLY A 150 25.61 -11.80 -9.77
CA GLY A 150 25.01 -11.92 -11.09
C GLY A 150 23.97 -10.89 -11.43
N THR A 151 23.36 -11.07 -12.60
CA THR A 151 22.20 -10.26 -13.05
C THR A 151 20.93 -11.09 -12.89
N GLU A 152 19.92 -10.51 -12.25
CA GLU A 152 18.61 -11.14 -12.11
C GLU A 152 17.81 -11.00 -13.41
N PRO A 153 17.28 -12.09 -13.99
CA PRO A 153 16.36 -12.02 -15.12
C PRO A 153 15.09 -11.21 -14.71
N ARG A 154 14.77 -10.17 -15.48
CA ARG A 154 13.70 -9.22 -15.13
C ARG A 154 12.37 -9.47 -15.84
N GLU A 155 12.30 -10.40 -16.76
CA GLU A 155 11.13 -10.67 -17.61
C GLU A 155 9.90 -11.09 -16.80
N ARG A 156 10.11 -11.55 -15.57
CA ARG A 156 9.07 -12.00 -14.65
C ARG A 156 9.01 -11.17 -13.36
N LEU A 157 9.73 -10.04 -13.32
CA LEU A 157 9.78 -9.18 -12.14
C LEU A 157 8.93 -7.92 -12.34
N TRP A 158 8.14 -7.62 -11.35
CA TRP A 158 7.22 -6.50 -11.32
C TRP A 158 7.42 -5.66 -10.05
N ARG A 159 7.37 -4.37 -10.20
CA ARG A 159 7.40 -3.43 -9.08
C ARG A 159 5.98 -3.12 -8.65
N ALA A 160 5.59 -3.57 -7.46
CA ALA A 160 4.29 -3.28 -6.87
C ALA A 160 4.19 -1.79 -6.48
N LEU A 161 3.02 -1.20 -6.72
CA LEU A 161 2.72 0.21 -6.46
C LEU A 161 1.64 0.37 -5.39
N THR A 162 0.43 -0.13 -5.64
CA THR A 162 -0.74 0.02 -4.76
C THR A 162 -1.53 -1.28 -4.78
N GLY A 163 -2.07 -1.71 -3.64
CA GLY A 163 -2.83 -2.95 -3.52
C GLY A 163 -4.29 -2.72 -3.13
N LEU A 164 -5.18 -3.52 -3.69
CA LEU A 164 -6.57 -3.71 -3.30
C LEU A 164 -6.75 -5.15 -2.82
N ALA A 165 -7.35 -5.35 -1.65
CA ALA A 165 -7.63 -6.68 -1.09
C ALA A 165 -8.96 -6.68 -0.35
N ASP A 166 -9.56 -7.87 -0.18
CA ASP A 166 -10.67 -8.07 0.74
C ASP A 166 -10.20 -7.90 2.19
N ARG A 167 -11.10 -7.47 3.06
CA ARG A 167 -10.89 -7.50 4.50
C ARG A 167 -11.11 -8.92 5.02
N PHE A 168 -10.02 -9.70 5.20
CA PHE A 168 -10.12 -11.07 5.71
C PHE A 168 -10.14 -11.13 7.23
N GLU A 169 -10.96 -12.05 7.79
CA GLU A 169 -11.01 -12.36 9.22
C GLU A 169 -9.71 -12.98 9.76
N ASP A 170 -8.88 -13.58 8.90
CA ASP A 170 -7.69 -14.34 9.28
C ASP A 170 -6.34 -13.64 9.03
N GLY A 171 -6.32 -12.31 8.95
CA GLY A 171 -5.06 -11.58 8.76
C GLY A 171 -4.47 -11.74 7.36
N PHE A 172 -3.72 -10.76 6.98
CA PHE A 172 -3.10 -10.45 5.68
C PHE A 172 -2.31 -11.61 5.05
N GLN A 173 -2.94 -12.63 4.48
CA GLN A 173 -2.21 -13.74 3.87
C GLN A 173 -2.41 -13.93 2.35
N ARG A 174 -3.23 -13.12 1.68
CA ARG A 174 -3.47 -13.34 0.26
C ARG A 174 -3.45 -12.04 -0.55
N PHE A 175 -2.38 -11.80 -1.26
CA PHE A 175 -2.38 -10.92 -2.43
C PHE A 175 -2.33 -11.76 -3.69
N LEU A 176 -3.25 -11.55 -4.59
CA LEU A 176 -3.24 -12.18 -5.91
C LEU A 176 -2.73 -11.20 -6.97
N VAL A 177 -1.87 -11.68 -7.86
CA VAL A 177 -1.31 -10.93 -8.98
C VAL A 177 -1.79 -11.57 -10.29
N ARG A 178 -2.69 -10.92 -11.02
CA ARG A 178 -3.08 -11.34 -12.37
C ARG A 178 -2.47 -10.40 -13.41
N THR A 179 -1.70 -10.94 -14.35
CA THR A 179 -1.11 -10.15 -15.43
C THR A 179 -2.07 -10.08 -16.61
N GLN A 180 -2.37 -8.86 -17.07
CA GLN A 180 -2.86 -8.64 -18.42
C GLN A 180 -1.85 -7.78 -19.17
N VAL A 181 -1.27 -8.32 -20.22
CA VAL A 181 -0.26 -7.66 -21.06
C VAL A 181 -0.96 -6.69 -22.00
N GLY A 182 -0.60 -5.40 -21.92
CA GLY A 182 -1.08 -4.38 -22.85
C GLY A 182 -1.31 -3.02 -22.19
N GLY A 183 -0.24 -2.36 -21.73
CA GLY A 183 -0.29 -1.04 -21.13
C GLY A 183 0.84 -0.81 -20.13
N GLU A 184 1.18 0.44 -19.81
CA GLU A 184 2.33 0.78 -18.94
C GLU A 184 2.18 0.36 -17.47
N ALA A 185 0.96 -0.03 -17.02
CA ALA A 185 0.71 -0.64 -15.72
C ALA A 185 -0.09 -1.93 -15.90
N ALA A 186 0.34 -3.02 -15.31
CA ALA A 186 -0.35 -4.29 -15.31
C ALA A 186 -0.88 -4.60 -13.91
N LEU A 187 -2.02 -5.27 -13.86
CA LEU A 187 -2.55 -5.84 -12.64
C LEU A 187 -1.84 -7.17 -12.37
N VAL A 188 -1.24 -7.31 -11.20
CA VAL A 188 -0.47 -8.51 -10.85
C VAL A 188 -1.05 -9.12 -9.56
N ALA A 189 -1.51 -10.36 -9.56
CA ALA A 189 -2.05 -11.12 -8.42
C ALA A 189 -1.05 -12.16 -7.87
N HIS A 190 -0.85 -12.32 -6.57
CA HIS A 190 0.08 -13.26 -5.95
C HIS A 190 -0.64 -14.33 -5.12
N ARG A 191 -0.43 -15.59 -5.43
CA ARG A 191 -0.86 -16.74 -4.62
C ARG A 191 0.29 -17.14 -3.69
N ARG A 192 0.18 -16.93 -2.39
CA ARG A 192 1.10 -17.56 -1.44
C ARG A 192 0.68 -19.02 -1.25
N ALA A 193 1.62 -19.95 -1.43
CA ALA A 193 1.42 -21.35 -1.07
C ALA A 193 1.04 -21.43 0.41
N GLN A 194 0.01 -22.21 0.73
CA GLN A 194 -0.32 -22.60 2.10
C GLN A 194 0.92 -23.26 2.71
N THR A 195 1.53 -22.60 3.68
CA THR A 195 2.42 -23.29 4.59
C THR A 195 1.52 -24.16 5.46
N ALA A 196 1.66 -25.47 5.30
CA ALA A 196 0.93 -26.47 6.07
C ALA A 196 1.05 -26.15 7.57
N ALA A 197 -0.06 -26.25 8.25
CA ALA A 197 -0.19 -26.18 9.69
C ALA A 197 0.92 -27.02 10.35
N LEU A 198 1.70 -26.41 11.21
CA LEU A 198 2.42 -27.10 12.26
C LEU A 198 1.38 -27.55 13.29
N GLN A 199 0.87 -28.78 13.10
CA GLN A 199 0.45 -29.62 14.20
C GLN A 199 1.72 -30.20 14.78
N HIS A 200 2.08 -29.81 15.98
CA HIS A 200 2.53 -30.69 17.08
C HIS A 200 2.61 -29.87 18.35
#